data_013489e1117a6c4eb24c5d3b1644599c
#
_entry.id   013489e1117a6c4eb24c5d3b1644599c
#
_cell.length_a   1.000
_cell.length_b   1.000
_cell.length_c   1.000
_cell.angle_alpha   90.00
_cell.angle_beta   90.00
_cell.angle_gamma   90.00
#
_symmetry.space_group_name_H-M   'P 1'
#
loop_
_entity.id
_entity.type
_entity.pdbx_description
1 polymer ?
#
loop_
_entity_poly.entity_id
_entity_poly.type
_entity_poly.pdbx_seq_one_letter_code
_entity_poly.pdbx_strand_id
1 'polypeptide(L)'
;LILCLLSSFYINAQVSLDYYLNDNIDYNDNIPTPKSIIGHEVGEWHVSHDKLSQYVIKLSEVSSRIKLINRGKTYENRPSWLLIYTSEENHSRLDEIQVKHMELSNSPGTKIDFSEMPIVVYQGFSVHGDEPSGANASLLLMYHLAASNDSITKEILQNTIILIDPSFNPDGLQRFSQWANSNRSMNLNPDSNDREYNQIFPRGRTNHYWFDLNRD
;
A
#
# COMPACT_ATOMS: atom_id res chain seq x y z
N LEU A 1 36.64 -43.89 7.58
CA LEU A 1 36.37 -42.69 6.78
C LEU A 1 34.89 -42.34 6.97
N ILE A 2 34.59 -41.38 7.86
CA ILE A 2 33.22 -40.91 8.09
C ILE A 2 32.96 -39.82 7.08
N LEU A 3 32.11 -40.09 6.09
CA LEU A 3 31.65 -39.12 5.11
C LEU A 3 30.53 -38.30 5.75
N CYS A 4 30.83 -37.10 6.24
CA CYS A 4 29.81 -36.13 6.66
C CYS A 4 29.10 -35.59 5.42
N LEU A 5 27.92 -36.12 5.12
CA LEU A 5 26.99 -35.51 4.19
C LEU A 5 26.48 -34.19 4.78
N LEU A 6 27.10 -33.09 4.41
CA LEU A 6 26.54 -31.74 4.60
C LEU A 6 25.38 -31.57 3.67
N SER A 7 24.18 -31.95 4.13
CA SER A 7 22.94 -31.52 3.45
C SER A 7 22.77 -30.03 3.71
N SER A 8 23.03 -29.24 2.68
CA SER A 8 22.70 -27.80 2.67
C SER A 8 21.18 -27.67 2.66
N PHE A 9 20.58 -27.46 3.81
CA PHE A 9 19.20 -27.03 3.88
C PHE A 9 19.15 -25.57 3.42
N TYR A 10 18.64 -25.33 2.24
CA TYR A 10 18.24 -23.97 1.83
C TYR A 10 17.03 -23.59 2.69
N ILE A 11 17.25 -22.89 3.76
CA ILE A 11 16.18 -22.22 4.51
C ILE A 11 15.78 -21.01 3.68
N ASN A 12 14.73 -21.15 2.89
CA ASN A 12 14.07 -19.98 2.31
C ASN A 12 13.35 -19.26 3.46
N ALA A 13 13.94 -18.16 3.94
CA ALA A 13 13.30 -17.26 4.91
C ALA A 13 12.26 -16.36 4.23
N GLN A 14 11.73 -16.78 3.08
CA GLN A 14 10.76 -16.03 2.31
C GLN A 14 9.38 -16.18 2.96
N VAL A 15 8.81 -15.05 3.37
CA VAL A 15 7.51 -14.99 4.01
C VAL A 15 6.44 -14.93 2.92
N SER A 16 5.49 -15.87 2.95
CA SER A 16 4.34 -15.89 2.04
C SER A 16 3.22 -14.97 2.53
N LEU A 17 2.22 -14.77 1.68
CA LEU A 17 1.03 -13.98 2.01
C LEU A 17 0.33 -14.50 3.29
N ASP A 18 0.32 -15.82 3.50
CA ASP A 18 -0.32 -16.49 4.65
C ASP A 18 0.32 -16.11 6.01
N TYR A 19 1.56 -15.64 5.99
CA TYR A 19 2.19 -15.11 7.21
C TYR A 19 1.55 -13.81 7.68
N TYR A 20 1.11 -12.98 6.76
CA TYR A 20 0.57 -11.66 7.06
C TYR A 20 -0.95 -11.66 7.21
N LEU A 21 -1.63 -12.59 6.55
CA LEU A 21 -3.09 -12.67 6.52
C LEU A 21 -3.57 -13.85 7.37
N ASN A 22 -4.74 -13.71 7.95
CA ASN A 22 -5.31 -14.73 8.81
C ASN A 22 -5.85 -15.90 7.95
N ASP A 23 -5.33 -17.11 8.16
CA ASP A 23 -5.73 -18.33 7.47
C ASP A 23 -7.22 -18.72 7.65
N ASN A 24 -7.88 -18.16 8.68
CA ASN A 24 -9.30 -18.43 8.95
C ASN A 24 -10.23 -17.48 8.17
N ILE A 25 -9.69 -16.58 7.36
CA ILE A 25 -10.48 -15.67 6.55
C ILE A 25 -10.63 -16.26 5.15
N ASP A 26 -11.87 -16.33 4.68
CA ASP A 26 -12.18 -16.65 3.29
C ASP A 26 -11.90 -15.42 2.42
N TYR A 27 -11.00 -15.54 1.45
CA TYR A 27 -10.66 -14.52 0.47
C TYR A 27 -11.26 -14.83 -0.88
N ASN A 28 -11.80 -13.83 -1.56
CA ASN A 28 -12.36 -13.95 -2.90
C ASN A 28 -11.26 -14.20 -3.94
N ASP A 29 -11.23 -15.39 -4.52
CA ASP A 29 -10.25 -15.85 -5.52
C ASP A 29 -10.23 -15.00 -6.82
N ASN A 30 -11.29 -14.23 -7.09
CA ASN A 30 -11.32 -13.33 -8.24
C ASN A 30 -10.50 -12.04 -8.02
N ILE A 31 -10.10 -11.76 -6.79
CA ILE A 31 -9.26 -10.60 -6.47
C ILE A 31 -7.80 -11.03 -6.53
N PRO A 32 -6.99 -10.44 -7.42
CA PRO A 32 -5.60 -10.85 -7.58
C PRO A 32 -4.76 -10.54 -6.33
N THR A 33 -3.95 -11.50 -5.91
CA THR A 33 -2.97 -11.28 -4.84
C THR A 33 -1.90 -10.28 -5.29
N PRO A 34 -1.24 -9.57 -4.38
CA PRO A 34 -0.13 -8.68 -4.73
C PRO A 34 0.91 -9.38 -5.60
N LYS A 35 1.36 -10.57 -5.20
CA LYS A 35 2.35 -11.36 -5.93
C LYS A 35 1.98 -11.62 -7.38
N SER A 36 0.71 -11.90 -7.67
CA SER A 36 0.25 -12.22 -9.03
C SER A 36 0.43 -11.06 -10.01
N ILE A 37 0.50 -9.81 -9.51
CA ILE A 37 0.66 -8.60 -10.31
C ILE A 37 2.09 -8.05 -10.23
N ILE A 38 2.66 -7.92 -9.01
CA ILE A 38 4.00 -7.33 -8.85
C ILE A 38 5.13 -8.31 -9.15
N GLY A 39 4.84 -9.63 -9.21
CA GLY A 39 5.77 -10.68 -9.62
C GLY A 39 6.71 -11.21 -8.52
N HIS A 40 6.51 -10.82 -7.26
CA HIS A 40 7.28 -11.31 -6.10
C HIS A 40 6.43 -11.24 -4.83
N GLU A 41 6.84 -11.92 -3.77
CA GLU A 41 6.17 -11.79 -2.47
C GLU A 41 6.36 -10.38 -1.90
N VAL A 42 5.35 -9.94 -1.12
CA VAL A 42 5.46 -8.65 -0.42
C VAL A 42 6.59 -8.74 0.60
N GLY A 43 7.53 -7.80 0.53
CA GLY A 43 8.72 -7.77 1.37
C GLY A 43 9.93 -8.54 0.82
N GLU A 44 9.76 -9.32 -0.25
CA GLU A 44 10.88 -9.99 -0.92
C GLU A 44 11.79 -9.00 -1.65
N TRP A 45 11.17 -8.06 -2.35
CA TRP A 45 11.79 -6.93 -3.02
C TRP A 45 11.10 -5.65 -2.60
N HIS A 46 11.77 -4.52 -2.71
CA HIS A 46 11.15 -3.22 -2.53
C HIS A 46 10.19 -2.94 -3.70
N VAL A 47 8.90 -2.74 -3.39
CA VAL A 47 7.92 -2.43 -4.42
C VAL A 47 8.25 -1.07 -5.06
N SER A 48 8.33 -1.04 -6.38
CA SER A 48 8.48 0.20 -7.15
C SER A 48 7.14 0.86 -7.41
N HIS A 49 7.13 2.17 -7.66
CA HIS A 49 5.88 2.90 -7.90
C HIS A 49 5.13 2.40 -9.14
N ASP A 50 5.83 1.96 -10.18
CA ASP A 50 5.20 1.40 -11.38
C ASP A 50 4.46 0.09 -11.09
N LYS A 51 5.06 -0.82 -10.29
CA LYS A 51 4.41 -2.07 -9.85
C LYS A 51 3.24 -1.79 -8.92
N LEU A 52 3.41 -0.87 -7.97
CA LEU A 52 2.34 -0.41 -7.09
C LEU A 52 1.17 0.16 -7.92
N SER A 53 1.46 0.98 -8.93
CA SER A 53 0.44 1.55 -9.84
C SER A 53 -0.30 0.45 -10.62
N GLN A 54 0.40 -0.54 -11.15
CA GLN A 54 -0.23 -1.68 -11.82
C GLN A 54 -1.19 -2.41 -10.88
N TYR A 55 -0.80 -2.62 -9.63
CA TYR A 55 -1.62 -3.30 -8.64
C TYR A 55 -2.88 -2.51 -8.29
N VAL A 56 -2.78 -1.22 -7.98
CA VAL A 56 -3.95 -0.40 -7.62
C VAL A 56 -4.94 -0.26 -8.77
N ILE A 57 -4.44 -0.13 -10.01
CA ILE A 57 -5.28 -0.12 -11.21
C ILE A 57 -6.03 -1.45 -11.32
N LYS A 58 -5.30 -2.57 -11.22
CA LYS A 58 -5.92 -3.89 -11.35
C LYS A 58 -6.94 -4.18 -10.27
N LEU A 59 -6.68 -3.81 -9.02
CA LEU A 59 -7.66 -3.95 -7.94
C LEU A 59 -8.94 -3.15 -8.21
N SER A 60 -8.81 -1.92 -8.69
CA SER A 60 -9.97 -1.06 -8.97
C SER A 60 -10.83 -1.54 -10.14
N GLU A 61 -10.25 -2.33 -11.06
CA GLU A 61 -10.99 -2.93 -12.18
C GLU A 61 -11.85 -4.13 -11.76
N VAL A 62 -11.45 -4.84 -10.69
CA VAL A 62 -12.07 -6.12 -10.33
C VAL A 62 -12.83 -6.11 -9.02
N SER A 63 -12.71 -5.06 -8.20
CA SER A 63 -13.38 -4.97 -6.91
C SER A 63 -14.38 -3.81 -6.88
N SER A 64 -15.64 -4.11 -6.63
CA SER A 64 -16.72 -3.13 -6.41
C SER A 64 -16.55 -2.31 -5.12
N ARG A 65 -15.66 -2.72 -4.23
CA ARG A 65 -15.33 -1.99 -2.99
C ARG A 65 -14.38 -0.82 -3.18
N ILE A 66 -13.92 -0.57 -4.42
CA ILE A 66 -12.84 0.37 -4.69
C ILE A 66 -13.24 1.37 -5.77
N LYS A 67 -13.03 2.66 -5.46
CA LYS A 67 -12.99 3.71 -6.47
C LYS A 67 -11.58 4.28 -6.52
N LEU A 68 -10.93 4.22 -7.68
CA LEU A 68 -9.60 4.78 -7.91
C LEU A 68 -9.71 6.21 -8.41
N ILE A 69 -8.94 7.10 -7.79
CA ILE A 69 -8.83 8.51 -8.18
C ILE A 69 -7.37 8.80 -8.55
N ASN A 70 -7.16 9.35 -9.73
CA ASN A 70 -5.89 9.96 -10.09
C ASN A 70 -5.93 11.44 -9.67
N ARG A 71 -5.15 11.81 -8.64
CA ARG A 71 -5.07 13.18 -8.12
C ARG A 71 -4.14 14.09 -8.93
N GLY A 72 -3.62 13.60 -10.03
CA GLY A 72 -2.66 14.30 -10.86
C GLY A 72 -1.32 13.58 -10.93
N LYS A 73 -0.29 14.33 -11.26
CA LYS A 73 1.06 13.79 -11.48
C LYS A 73 2.07 14.48 -10.58
N THR A 74 3.07 13.73 -10.16
CA THR A 74 4.29 14.29 -9.57
C THR A 74 5.07 15.08 -10.60
N TYR A 75 6.12 15.78 -10.16
CA TYR A 75 7.00 16.50 -11.06
C TYR A 75 7.70 15.57 -12.08
N GLU A 76 8.00 14.34 -11.70
CA GLU A 76 8.56 13.31 -12.60
C GLU A 76 7.48 12.57 -13.40
N ASN A 77 6.28 13.14 -13.51
CA ASN A 77 5.13 12.62 -14.27
C ASN A 77 4.56 11.27 -13.79
N ARG A 78 4.82 10.87 -12.55
CA ARG A 78 4.18 9.67 -11.96
C ARG A 78 2.78 10.01 -11.46
N PRO A 79 1.79 9.14 -11.67
CA PRO A 79 0.44 9.37 -11.15
C PRO A 79 0.44 9.31 -9.62
N SER A 80 -0.37 10.19 -9.00
CA SER A 80 -0.65 10.18 -7.56
C SER A 80 -2.00 9.54 -7.33
N TRP A 81 -2.01 8.34 -6.78
CA TRP A 81 -3.19 7.54 -6.60
C TRP A 81 -3.86 7.79 -5.25
N LEU A 82 -5.19 7.80 -5.24
CA LEU A 82 -6.01 7.71 -4.05
C LEU A 82 -7.07 6.64 -4.30
N LEU A 83 -7.19 5.68 -3.38
CA LEU A 83 -8.22 4.67 -3.42
C LEU A 83 -9.25 4.97 -2.33
N ILE A 84 -10.52 4.90 -2.70
CA ILE A 84 -11.64 4.97 -1.77
C ILE A 84 -12.16 3.56 -1.58
N TYR A 85 -12.00 3.01 -0.36
CA TYR A 85 -12.53 1.72 0.04
C TYR A 85 -13.77 1.91 0.89
N THR A 86 -14.85 1.27 0.50
CA THR A 86 -16.10 1.25 1.27
C THR A 86 -17.05 0.18 0.69
N SER A 87 -18.25 0.02 1.26
CA SER A 87 -19.27 -0.84 0.69
C SER A 87 -19.83 -0.30 -0.63
N GLU A 88 -20.42 -1.17 -1.46
CA GLU A 88 -21.09 -0.76 -2.70
C GLU A 88 -22.23 0.25 -2.45
N GLU A 89 -22.96 0.07 -1.34
CA GLU A 89 -23.99 0.99 -0.91
C GLU A 89 -23.43 2.40 -0.68
N ASN A 90 -22.35 2.52 0.08
CA ASN A 90 -21.69 3.79 0.32
C ASN A 90 -21.10 4.39 -0.97
N HIS A 91 -20.56 3.56 -1.89
CA HIS A 91 -20.11 4.04 -3.19
C HIS A 91 -21.21 4.71 -3.99
N SER A 92 -22.45 4.22 -3.89
CA SER A 92 -23.61 4.80 -4.61
C SER A 92 -24.03 6.18 -4.09
N ARG A 93 -23.64 6.53 -2.85
CA ARG A 93 -24.02 7.79 -2.17
C ARG A 93 -22.83 8.60 -1.67
N LEU A 94 -21.62 8.42 -2.24
CA LEU A 94 -20.41 9.11 -1.81
C LEU A 94 -20.57 10.65 -1.80
N ASP A 95 -21.24 11.22 -2.78
CA ASP A 95 -21.44 12.67 -2.88
C ASP A 95 -22.33 13.18 -1.73
N GLU A 96 -23.38 12.44 -1.36
CA GLU A 96 -24.23 12.75 -0.22
C GLU A 96 -23.44 12.70 1.09
N ILE A 97 -22.65 11.63 1.27
CA ILE A 97 -21.78 11.46 2.45
C ILE A 97 -20.78 12.62 2.55
N GLN A 98 -20.16 13.01 1.44
CA GLN A 98 -19.23 14.13 1.40
C GLN A 98 -19.91 15.44 1.82
N VAL A 99 -21.11 15.73 1.31
CA VAL A 99 -21.87 16.93 1.68
C VAL A 99 -22.16 16.97 3.17
N LYS A 100 -22.60 15.86 3.76
CA LYS A 100 -22.87 15.77 5.21
C LYS A 100 -21.60 16.03 6.04
N HIS A 101 -20.46 15.49 5.64
CA HIS A 101 -19.18 15.77 6.31
C HIS A 101 -18.75 17.24 6.17
N MET A 102 -18.99 17.86 5.02
CA MET A 102 -18.71 19.28 4.83
C MET A 102 -19.62 20.17 5.69
N GLU A 103 -20.90 19.83 5.82
CA GLU A 103 -21.86 20.54 6.70
C GLU A 103 -21.40 20.47 8.15
N LEU A 104 -20.95 19.29 8.62
CA LEU A 104 -20.40 19.11 9.96
C LEU A 104 -19.19 20.02 10.20
N SER A 105 -18.31 20.14 9.22
CA SER A 105 -17.09 20.95 9.34
C SER A 105 -17.35 22.45 9.29
N ASN A 106 -18.34 22.88 8.49
CA ASN A 106 -18.60 24.30 8.20
C ASN A 106 -19.63 24.92 9.15
N SER A 107 -20.42 24.12 9.86
CA SER A 107 -21.54 24.60 10.68
C SER A 107 -21.44 24.02 12.11
N PRO A 108 -20.46 24.47 12.92
CA PRO A 108 -20.32 24.03 14.30
C PRO A 108 -21.58 24.29 15.11
N GLY A 109 -22.12 23.28 15.76
CA GLY A 109 -23.34 23.38 16.58
C GLY A 109 -24.63 23.01 15.87
N THR A 110 -24.60 22.67 14.58
CA THR A 110 -25.75 22.07 13.90
C THR A 110 -26.00 20.66 14.46
N LYS A 111 -27.25 20.35 14.77
CA LYS A 111 -27.63 18.98 15.14
C LYS A 111 -27.65 18.12 13.88
N ILE A 112 -26.61 17.31 13.72
CA ILE A 112 -26.49 16.32 12.65
C ILE A 112 -26.82 14.95 13.22
N ASP A 113 -27.61 14.18 12.50
CA ASP A 113 -27.80 12.77 12.80
C ASP A 113 -26.62 11.96 12.25
N PHE A 114 -25.84 11.39 13.16
CA PHE A 114 -24.67 10.58 12.84
C PHE A 114 -24.99 9.10 12.63
N SER A 115 -26.23 8.65 12.85
CA SER A 115 -26.59 7.24 12.87
C SER A 115 -26.29 6.50 11.58
N GLU A 116 -26.35 7.21 10.46
CA GLU A 116 -26.10 6.65 9.11
C GLU A 116 -24.91 7.31 8.38
N MET A 117 -24.05 7.97 9.13
CA MET A 117 -22.91 8.69 8.58
C MET A 117 -21.63 7.88 8.74
N PRO A 118 -21.08 7.28 7.67
CA PRO A 118 -19.83 6.54 7.76
C PRO A 118 -18.67 7.43 8.23
N ILE A 119 -17.78 6.87 9.04
CA ILE A 119 -16.55 7.55 9.45
C ILE A 119 -15.60 7.63 8.25
N VAL A 120 -14.94 8.77 8.06
CA VAL A 120 -13.89 8.91 7.06
C VAL A 120 -12.53 8.73 7.71
N VAL A 121 -11.77 7.73 7.24
CA VAL A 121 -10.42 7.42 7.70
C VAL A 121 -9.45 7.63 6.57
N TYR A 122 -8.41 8.44 6.77
CA TYR A 122 -7.36 8.63 5.80
C TYR A 122 -6.09 7.86 6.22
N GLN A 123 -5.58 7.04 5.32
CA GLN A 123 -4.37 6.26 5.51
C GLN A 123 -3.37 6.57 4.41
N GLY A 124 -2.31 7.29 4.77
CA GLY A 124 -1.23 7.64 3.86
C GLY A 124 0.02 6.83 4.17
N PHE A 125 0.66 6.31 3.11
CA PHE A 125 1.84 5.47 3.20
C PHE A 125 3.03 6.13 2.49
N SER A 126 4.23 5.78 2.93
CA SER A 126 5.49 6.10 2.23
C SER A 126 5.65 7.60 1.92
N VAL A 127 5.50 8.45 2.93
CA VAL A 127 5.79 9.90 2.83
C VAL A 127 7.27 10.12 2.52
N HIS A 128 8.14 9.28 3.06
CA HIS A 128 9.52 9.14 2.64
C HIS A 128 9.67 7.88 1.77
N GLY A 129 10.21 8.05 0.57
CA GLY A 129 10.32 6.95 -0.38
C GLY A 129 11.34 5.88 0.02
N ASP A 130 12.33 6.23 0.86
CA ASP A 130 13.33 5.30 1.42
C ASP A 130 12.89 4.63 2.73
N GLU A 131 11.64 4.76 3.10
CA GLU A 131 10.99 4.01 4.18
C GLU A 131 9.97 3.02 3.55
N PRO A 132 10.44 1.93 2.93
CA PRO A 132 9.64 1.13 2.00
C PRO A 132 8.58 0.25 2.66
N SER A 133 8.64 0.07 3.98
CA SER A 133 7.69 -0.76 4.72
C SER A 133 6.24 -0.30 4.52
N GLY A 134 6.01 1.02 4.47
CA GLY A 134 4.67 1.57 4.28
C GLY A 134 4.06 1.17 2.93
N ALA A 135 4.78 1.37 1.82
CA ALA A 135 4.29 1.00 0.50
C ALA A 135 4.06 -0.51 0.36
N ASN A 136 4.94 -1.36 0.94
CA ASN A 136 4.74 -2.80 0.96
C ASN A 136 3.53 -3.20 1.82
N ALA A 137 3.35 -2.60 3.00
CA ALA A 137 2.21 -2.86 3.88
C ALA A 137 0.88 -2.44 3.22
N SER A 138 0.89 -1.36 2.44
CA SER A 138 -0.31 -0.92 1.72
C SER A 138 -0.83 -1.97 0.73
N LEU A 139 0.04 -2.75 0.09
CA LEU A 139 -0.35 -3.84 -0.80
C LEU A 139 -1.19 -4.90 -0.07
N LEU A 140 -0.76 -5.27 1.14
CA LEU A 140 -1.45 -6.26 1.97
C LEU A 140 -2.80 -5.74 2.46
N LEU A 141 -2.82 -4.49 2.95
CA LEU A 141 -4.06 -3.85 3.41
C LEU A 141 -5.07 -3.72 2.27
N MET A 142 -4.63 -3.25 1.10
CA MET A 142 -5.48 -3.10 -0.07
C MET A 142 -6.07 -4.44 -0.54
N TYR A 143 -5.25 -5.50 -0.55
CA TYR A 143 -5.73 -6.85 -0.85
C TYR A 143 -6.76 -7.33 0.18
N HIS A 144 -6.44 -7.22 1.47
CA HIS A 144 -7.34 -7.65 2.54
C HIS A 144 -8.71 -6.98 2.43
N LEU A 145 -8.75 -5.66 2.32
CA LEU A 145 -10.01 -4.90 2.21
C LEU A 145 -10.79 -5.23 0.94
N ALA A 146 -10.09 -5.52 -0.16
CA ALA A 146 -10.74 -5.88 -1.43
C ALA A 146 -11.30 -7.30 -1.43
N ALA A 147 -10.56 -8.25 -0.88
CA ALA A 147 -10.79 -9.69 -1.07
C ALA A 147 -11.46 -10.40 0.12
N SER A 148 -11.34 -9.88 1.34
CA SER A 148 -11.86 -10.55 2.54
C SER A 148 -13.39 -10.68 2.52
N ASN A 149 -13.88 -11.89 2.78
CA ASN A 149 -15.31 -12.21 2.91
C ASN A 149 -15.80 -12.24 4.35
N ASP A 150 -14.93 -11.99 5.34
CA ASP A 150 -15.32 -12.03 6.75
C ASP A 150 -16.30 -10.91 7.14
N SER A 151 -17.05 -11.13 8.22
CA SER A 151 -18.08 -10.20 8.68
C SER A 151 -17.51 -8.90 9.24
N ILE A 152 -16.32 -8.94 9.83
CA ILE A 152 -15.69 -7.76 10.45
C ILE A 152 -15.27 -6.79 9.34
N THR A 153 -14.60 -7.28 8.30
CA THR A 153 -14.20 -6.43 7.15
C THR A 153 -15.44 -5.85 6.46
N LYS A 154 -16.51 -6.63 6.29
CA LYS A 154 -17.76 -6.14 5.72
C LYS A 154 -18.39 -5.04 6.59
N GLU A 155 -18.43 -5.22 7.90
CA GLU A 155 -18.93 -4.22 8.85
C GLU A 155 -18.09 -2.95 8.83
N ILE A 156 -16.76 -3.07 8.79
CA ILE A 156 -15.85 -1.92 8.66
C ILE A 156 -16.17 -1.15 7.37
N LEU A 157 -16.28 -1.82 6.23
CA LEU A 157 -16.55 -1.17 4.96
C LEU A 157 -17.97 -0.56 4.90
N GLN A 158 -18.94 -1.12 5.61
CA GLN A 158 -20.28 -0.56 5.71
C GLN A 158 -20.30 0.76 6.50
N ASN A 159 -19.50 0.85 7.55
CA ASN A 159 -19.49 1.97 8.48
C ASN A 159 -18.38 2.98 8.23
N THR A 160 -17.53 2.77 7.22
CA THR A 160 -16.32 3.57 7.03
C THR A 160 -16.06 3.86 5.55
N ILE A 161 -15.60 5.07 5.27
CA ILE A 161 -14.95 5.45 4.01
C ILE A 161 -13.44 5.48 4.29
N ILE A 162 -12.70 4.52 3.76
CA ILE A 162 -11.25 4.45 3.93
C ILE A 162 -10.58 5.04 2.69
N LEU A 163 -9.87 6.14 2.88
CA LEU A 163 -9.08 6.79 1.84
C LEU A 163 -7.63 6.29 1.96
N ILE A 164 -7.15 5.57 0.97
CA ILE A 164 -5.79 5.03 0.96
C ILE A 164 -4.95 5.76 -0.08
N ASP A 165 -3.89 6.42 0.39
CA ASP A 165 -2.80 6.89 -0.45
C ASP A 165 -1.63 5.91 -0.31
N PRO A 166 -1.38 5.05 -1.30
CA PRO A 166 -0.39 3.97 -1.16
C PRO A 166 1.06 4.47 -1.24
N SER A 167 1.27 5.70 -1.71
CA SER A 167 2.58 6.36 -1.72
C SER A 167 2.46 7.87 -1.87
N PHE A 168 2.67 8.60 -0.78
CA PHE A 168 2.72 10.07 -0.80
C PHE A 168 3.87 10.63 -1.63
N ASN A 169 4.96 9.86 -1.75
CA ASN A 169 6.16 10.26 -2.48
C ASN A 169 6.50 9.26 -3.59
N PRO A 170 5.74 9.27 -4.70
CA PRO A 170 5.99 8.37 -5.83
C PRO A 170 7.39 8.45 -6.39
N ASP A 171 7.96 9.66 -6.48
CA ASP A 171 9.29 9.89 -7.06
C ASP A 171 10.38 9.35 -6.14
N GLY A 172 10.27 9.60 -4.85
CA GLY A 172 11.20 9.07 -3.85
C GLY A 172 11.14 7.56 -3.74
N LEU A 173 9.93 6.98 -3.75
CA LEU A 173 9.72 5.52 -3.71
C LEU A 173 10.35 4.84 -4.94
N GLN A 174 10.12 5.38 -6.13
CA GLN A 174 10.69 4.82 -7.36
C GLN A 174 12.23 4.88 -7.32
N ARG A 175 12.79 5.99 -6.91
CA ARG A 175 14.24 6.19 -6.83
C ARG A 175 14.89 5.24 -5.84
N PHE A 176 14.29 5.09 -4.66
CA PHE A 176 14.80 4.17 -3.64
C PHE A 176 14.68 2.72 -4.08
N SER A 177 13.49 2.28 -4.51
CA SER A 177 13.26 0.89 -4.86
C SER A 177 14.16 0.43 -6.01
N GLN A 178 14.34 1.27 -7.02
CA GLN A 178 15.23 0.98 -8.14
C GLN A 178 16.69 0.81 -7.66
N TRP A 179 17.15 1.74 -6.83
CA TRP A 179 18.50 1.65 -6.28
C TRP A 179 18.68 0.43 -5.39
N ALA A 180 17.80 0.23 -4.41
CA ALA A 180 17.88 -0.87 -3.46
C ALA A 180 17.85 -2.24 -4.16
N ASN A 181 16.89 -2.43 -5.08
CA ASN A 181 16.77 -3.68 -5.81
C ASN A 181 17.96 -3.96 -6.74
N SER A 182 18.56 -2.92 -7.33
CA SER A 182 19.71 -3.06 -8.24
C SER A 182 21.02 -3.33 -7.51
N ASN A 183 21.14 -2.95 -6.25
CA ASN A 183 22.36 -3.13 -5.45
C ASN A 183 22.24 -4.28 -4.45
N ARG A 184 21.12 -4.97 -4.43
CA ARG A 184 20.88 -6.09 -3.52
C ARG A 184 21.87 -7.22 -3.78
N SER A 185 22.53 -7.69 -2.72
CA SER A 185 23.41 -8.85 -2.76
C SER A 185 22.60 -10.14 -2.88
N MET A 186 23.10 -11.13 -3.60
CA MET A 186 22.47 -12.46 -3.67
C MET A 186 22.49 -13.20 -2.33
N ASN A 187 23.53 -12.97 -1.54
CA ASN A 187 23.67 -13.51 -0.20
C ASN A 187 23.69 -12.38 0.80
N LEU A 188 23.25 -12.65 2.04
CA LEU A 188 23.33 -11.69 3.12
C LEU A 188 24.78 -11.20 3.29
N ASN A 189 24.99 -9.90 3.10
CA ASN A 189 26.28 -9.26 3.29
C ASN A 189 26.29 -8.51 4.63
N PRO A 190 27.14 -8.89 5.59
CA PRO A 190 27.20 -8.22 6.89
C PRO A 190 28.04 -6.94 6.90
N ASP A 191 28.71 -6.60 5.78
CA ASP A 191 29.53 -5.38 5.71
C ASP A 191 28.63 -4.15 5.57
N SER A 192 28.54 -3.35 6.62
CA SER A 192 27.77 -2.10 6.66
C SER A 192 28.24 -1.03 5.64
N ASN A 193 29.42 -1.19 5.06
CA ASN A 193 29.94 -0.30 4.02
C ASN A 193 29.58 -0.77 2.61
N ASP A 194 28.96 -1.95 2.47
CA ASP A 194 28.51 -2.39 1.17
C ASP A 194 27.49 -1.39 0.58
N ARG A 195 27.51 -1.30 -0.76
CA ARG A 195 26.61 -0.39 -1.48
C ARG A 195 25.13 -0.70 -1.22
N GLU A 196 24.79 -1.92 -0.88
CA GLU A 196 23.43 -2.34 -0.52
C GLU A 196 22.84 -1.50 0.63
N TYR A 197 23.69 -1.00 1.55
CA TYR A 197 23.27 -0.23 2.72
C TYR A 197 23.50 1.29 2.55
N ASN A 198 24.24 1.71 1.52
CA ASN A 198 24.68 3.09 1.38
C ASN A 198 24.06 3.76 0.14
N GLN A 199 22.80 4.19 0.30
CA GLN A 199 22.10 4.92 -0.76
C GLN A 199 22.82 6.21 -1.11
N ILE A 200 23.17 6.37 -2.39
CA ILE A 200 23.79 7.58 -2.92
C ILE A 200 22.78 8.72 -3.09
N PHE A 201 23.29 9.95 -3.08
CA PHE A 201 22.49 11.14 -3.38
C PHE A 201 22.02 11.15 -4.87
N PRO A 202 20.79 11.60 -5.15
CA PRO A 202 19.73 11.97 -4.21
C PRO A 202 19.00 10.74 -3.66
N ARG A 203 18.87 10.65 -2.34
CA ARG A 203 18.18 9.55 -1.67
C ARG A 203 16.69 9.55 -1.98
N GLY A 204 16.00 8.43 -1.67
CA GLY A 204 14.56 8.32 -1.86
C GLY A 204 13.71 9.04 -0.82
N ARG A 205 14.32 9.63 0.23
CA ARG A 205 13.60 10.30 1.30
C ARG A 205 12.75 11.47 0.79
N THR A 206 13.34 12.34 0.00
CA THR A 206 12.74 13.59 -0.46
C THR A 206 11.97 13.43 -1.79
N ASN A 207 11.18 14.44 -2.13
CA ASN A 207 10.56 14.54 -3.44
C ASN A 207 11.59 14.92 -4.53
N HIS A 208 11.13 15.24 -5.75
CA HIS A 208 12.00 15.64 -6.86
C HIS A 208 12.85 16.87 -6.53
N TYR A 209 12.29 17.87 -5.85
CA TYR A 209 12.96 19.11 -5.48
C TYR A 209 13.69 19.07 -4.14
N TRP A 210 13.82 17.88 -3.56
CA TRP A 210 14.49 17.61 -2.27
C TRP A 210 13.77 18.18 -1.05
N PHE A 211 12.49 18.50 -1.16
CA PHE A 211 11.66 18.78 0.00
C PHE A 211 11.38 17.49 0.77
N ASP A 212 11.53 17.55 2.07
CA ASP A 212 11.08 16.51 3.00
C ASP A 212 9.59 16.72 3.27
N LEU A 213 8.73 15.93 2.62
CA LEU A 213 7.27 16.09 2.66
C LEU A 213 6.65 15.94 4.07
N ASN A 214 7.46 15.70 5.08
CA ASN A 214 7.05 15.62 6.48
C ASN A 214 7.80 16.62 7.39
N ARG A 215 8.60 17.53 6.84
CA ARG A 215 9.39 18.50 7.60
C ARG A 215 9.31 19.92 7.05
N ASP A 216 9.08 20.07 5.74
CA ASP A 216 9.04 21.35 5.03
C ASP A 216 7.63 21.97 4.92
#